data_ba22a3009b3a047eae16be220336a920
#
_entry.id   ba22a3009b3a047eae16be220336a920
#
_cell.length_a   1.000
_cell.length_b   1.000
_cell.length_c   1.000
_cell.angle_alpha   90.00
_cell.angle_beta   90.00
_cell.angle_gamma   90.00
#
_symmetry.space_group_name_H-M   'P 1'
#
loop_
_entity.id
_entity.type
_entity.pdbx_description
1 polymer ?
#
loop_
_entity_poly.entity_id
_entity_poly.type
_entity_poly.pdbx_seq_one_letter_code
_entity_poly.pdbx_strand_id
1 'polypeptide(L)'
;MARFIFITGGVVSSLGKGLASAALGALLQARGYTVRLRKLDPYLNVDPGTMSPFEHGEVFVTDDGAETDLDLGHYERFTGVAARRTDSISSGRIYQNVLDKERRGDYLGKTIQVIPHVTNEIKDFLRIGEDGTDFMLCEIGGTVGDIEGLPFFEAIRQFAQEKPRGQCIFMHLTLLPYLAASGELKTKPTQHSVKELRAIGIAPDVLVCRTEHPIPETERAKIALFCNVRPEAVIPAMDLASIYEAPLAYHAVGLDQAVLDAFAIQPAPRPNLAVWQDVVERIHHPDGEVRIAVVGKYTRLEDAYKSIAEALTHGGIANRVKVRAEWIDSEIFEREDPTPWLEGFHGILVPGGFGERGTEGKIRAAQFARERSVPYLGICLGMQMAVIEAARNLAGLKTAGSEEFDHEAGARRFEPVVYHLKEWVEGNRTIKREVSDQKGGTMRLGAYNATLSEGSKVAEIYGSRAISERHRHRYEVDIKYREKLEEAGLKFCGMSPDGRLPEIVEFEGHPWFIGVQFHPELKSKPFQPHPLFADFVRAAVEQSRLV
;
A
#
# COMPACT_ATOMS: atom_id res chain seq x y z
N MET A 1 15.87 3.26 24.84
CA MET A 1 14.47 3.76 24.78
C MET A 1 14.29 4.49 23.48
N ALA A 2 13.21 4.21 22.76
CA ALA A 2 12.88 4.85 21.49
C ALA A 2 12.58 6.35 21.67
N ARG A 3 12.94 7.14 20.66
CA ARG A 3 12.49 8.52 20.47
C ARG A 3 11.24 8.54 19.62
N PHE A 4 10.27 9.36 19.98
CA PHE A 4 8.99 9.45 19.28
C PHE A 4 8.89 10.73 18.47
N ILE A 5 8.51 10.59 17.21
CA ILE A 5 8.20 11.69 16.30
C ILE A 5 6.72 11.60 15.99
N PHE A 6 5.92 12.51 16.55
CA PHE A 6 4.51 12.60 16.23
C PHE A 6 4.30 13.49 15.03
N ILE A 7 3.72 12.92 13.97
CA ILE A 7 3.51 13.58 12.70
C ILE A 7 2.03 13.94 12.58
N THR A 8 1.75 15.23 12.52
CA THR A 8 0.39 15.78 12.47
C THR A 8 0.22 16.64 11.22
N GLY A 9 -1.00 16.91 10.80
CA GLY A 9 -1.27 17.77 9.66
C GLY A 9 -2.42 18.74 9.91
N GLY A 10 -2.42 19.82 9.15
CA GLY A 10 -3.46 20.82 9.21
C GLY A 10 -3.73 21.48 7.87
N VAL A 11 -4.74 22.34 7.81
CA VAL A 11 -5.24 23.06 6.65
C VAL A 11 -6.11 22.22 5.72
N VAL A 12 -5.58 21.13 5.15
CA VAL A 12 -6.32 20.23 4.23
C VAL A 12 -5.84 18.79 4.40
N SER A 13 -6.65 17.84 3.96
CA SER A 13 -6.25 16.44 3.79
C SER A 13 -5.24 16.27 2.64
N SER A 14 -4.65 15.09 2.50
CA SER A 14 -3.73 14.75 1.39
C SER A 14 -2.51 15.68 1.26
N LEU A 15 -2.04 16.27 2.37
CA LEU A 15 -0.80 17.08 2.40
C LEU A 15 0.47 16.29 2.17
N GLY A 16 0.39 14.94 2.15
CA GLY A 16 1.55 14.08 2.00
C GLY A 16 2.21 13.71 3.34
N LYS A 17 1.45 13.61 4.44
CA LYS A 17 1.98 13.13 5.73
C LYS A 17 2.65 11.76 5.60
N GLY A 18 1.98 10.80 4.94
CA GLY A 18 2.51 9.45 4.73
C GLY A 18 3.85 9.45 3.98
N LEU A 19 3.95 10.24 2.92
CA LEU A 19 5.20 10.39 2.17
C LEU A 19 6.30 11.05 2.99
N ALA A 20 5.99 12.13 3.70
CA ALA A 20 6.96 12.81 4.56
C ALA A 20 7.45 11.91 5.70
N SER A 21 6.53 11.13 6.30
CA SER A 21 6.84 10.13 7.33
C SER A 21 7.77 9.05 6.78
N ALA A 22 7.45 8.49 5.62
CA ALA A 22 8.23 7.45 4.96
C ALA A 22 9.63 7.95 4.57
N ALA A 23 9.72 9.14 3.96
CA ALA A 23 10.98 9.75 3.56
C ALA A 23 11.87 10.09 4.77
N LEU A 24 11.29 10.62 5.86
CA LEU A 24 12.03 10.85 7.09
C LEU A 24 12.53 9.53 7.70
N GLY A 25 11.70 8.48 7.71
CA GLY A 25 12.11 7.15 8.14
C GLY A 25 13.31 6.63 7.36
N ALA A 26 13.28 6.75 6.02
CA ALA A 26 14.40 6.37 5.15
C ALA A 26 15.67 7.21 5.42
N LEU A 27 15.53 8.50 5.67
CA LEU A 27 16.66 9.39 6.01
C LEU A 27 17.30 9.03 7.35
N LEU A 28 16.51 8.72 8.37
CA LEU A 28 17.01 8.27 9.65
C LEU A 28 17.75 6.93 9.53
N GLN A 29 17.22 5.99 8.71
CA GLN A 29 17.93 4.74 8.40
C GLN A 29 19.23 4.99 7.64
N ALA A 30 19.25 5.92 6.69
CA ALA A 30 20.46 6.30 5.96
C ALA A 30 21.55 6.85 6.90
N ARG A 31 21.17 7.38 8.07
CA ARG A 31 22.06 7.81 9.15
C ARG A 31 22.44 6.68 10.14
N GLY A 32 21.95 5.46 9.91
CA GLY A 32 22.27 4.28 10.72
C GLY A 32 21.34 4.00 11.89
N TYR A 33 20.18 4.69 11.98
CA TYR A 33 19.20 4.45 13.03
C TYR A 33 18.18 3.39 12.63
N THR A 34 17.70 2.63 13.61
CA THR A 34 16.54 1.76 13.44
C THR A 34 15.26 2.57 13.57
N VAL A 35 14.32 2.35 12.65
CA VAL A 35 13.05 3.08 12.60
C VAL A 35 11.86 2.15 12.56
N ARG A 36 10.73 2.63 13.10
CA ARG A 36 9.42 2.02 12.93
C ARG A 36 8.37 3.11 12.71
N LEU A 37 7.48 2.88 11.75
CA LEU A 37 6.42 3.82 11.42
C LEU A 37 5.07 3.26 11.85
N ARG A 38 4.17 4.17 12.29
CA ARG A 38 2.81 3.84 12.73
C ARG A 38 1.81 4.82 12.18
N LYS A 39 0.62 4.30 11.92
CA LYS A 39 -0.55 5.05 11.48
C LYS A 39 -1.65 4.98 12.54
N LEU A 40 -2.19 6.13 12.91
CA LEU A 40 -3.34 6.27 13.79
C LEU A 40 -4.44 6.99 13.02
N ASP A 41 -5.52 6.26 12.68
CA ASP A 41 -6.59 6.77 11.83
C ASP A 41 -7.83 7.14 12.62
N PRO A 42 -8.37 8.37 12.47
CA PRO A 42 -9.49 8.87 13.31
C PRO A 42 -10.86 8.31 12.92
N TYR A 43 -10.99 7.56 11.82
CA TYR A 43 -12.29 7.00 11.42
C TYR A 43 -12.78 5.89 12.37
N LEU A 44 -14.12 5.71 12.40
CA LEU A 44 -14.80 4.72 13.28
C LEU A 44 -14.88 3.31 12.68
N ASN A 45 -14.46 3.08 11.47
CA ASN A 45 -14.31 1.72 10.94
C ASN A 45 -13.27 0.96 11.77
N VAL A 46 -13.53 -0.31 12.05
CA VAL A 46 -12.60 -1.16 12.81
C VAL A 46 -11.29 -1.36 12.05
N ASP A 47 -11.41 -1.52 10.74
CA ASP A 47 -10.33 -1.57 9.76
C ASP A 47 -10.85 -1.11 8.39
N PRO A 48 -9.98 -0.83 7.39
CA PRO A 48 -10.40 -0.38 6.06
C PRO A 48 -10.93 -1.50 5.14
N GLY A 49 -10.92 -2.75 5.57
CA GLY A 49 -11.22 -3.92 4.71
C GLY A 49 -12.60 -3.91 4.06
N THR A 50 -13.58 -3.23 4.67
CA THR A 50 -14.94 -3.08 4.14
C THR A 50 -15.21 -1.71 3.51
N MET A 51 -14.23 -0.82 3.50
CA MET A 51 -14.35 0.52 2.93
C MET A 51 -14.28 0.47 1.41
N SER A 52 -14.97 1.41 0.76
CA SER A 52 -14.90 1.54 -0.68
C SER A 52 -13.54 2.09 -1.12
N PRO A 53 -12.89 1.51 -2.14
CA PRO A 53 -11.66 2.10 -2.70
C PRO A 53 -11.84 3.54 -3.20
N PHE A 54 -13.07 3.95 -3.54
CA PHE A 54 -13.39 5.33 -3.92
C PHE A 54 -13.28 6.32 -2.78
N GLU A 55 -13.52 5.87 -1.54
CA GLU A 55 -13.51 6.69 -0.33
C GLU A 55 -12.12 6.70 0.34
N HIS A 56 -11.44 5.56 0.30
CA HIS A 56 -10.27 5.31 1.15
C HIS A 56 -8.98 5.00 0.38
N GLY A 57 -9.08 4.71 -0.93
CA GLY A 57 -7.97 4.20 -1.73
C GLY A 57 -7.75 2.69 -1.53
N GLU A 58 -6.56 2.23 -1.84
CA GLU A 58 -6.15 0.84 -1.72
C GLU A 58 -6.12 0.37 -0.25
N VAL A 59 -6.59 -0.86 -0.01
CA VAL A 59 -6.39 -1.55 1.26
C VAL A 59 -5.06 -2.29 1.21
N PHE A 60 -4.09 -1.85 1.99
CA PHE A 60 -2.79 -2.50 2.11
C PHE A 60 -2.85 -3.65 3.13
N VAL A 61 -2.25 -4.79 2.79
CA VAL A 61 -2.25 -5.98 3.66
C VAL A 61 -0.83 -6.29 4.14
N THR A 62 -0.69 -6.47 5.46
CA THR A 62 0.56 -6.85 6.10
C THR A 62 0.82 -8.35 6.07
N ASP A 63 2.05 -8.80 6.35
CA ASP A 63 2.38 -10.23 6.40
C ASP A 63 1.55 -10.98 7.47
N ASP A 64 1.25 -10.35 8.59
CA ASP A 64 0.43 -10.92 9.68
C ASP A 64 -1.09 -10.73 9.48
N GLY A 65 -1.53 -10.40 8.26
CA GLY A 65 -2.91 -10.39 7.83
C GLY A 65 -3.76 -9.21 8.36
N ALA A 66 -3.15 -8.07 8.63
CA ALA A 66 -3.91 -6.86 8.89
C ALA A 66 -4.27 -6.14 7.59
N GLU A 67 -5.54 -5.74 7.46
CA GLU A 67 -5.98 -4.77 6.46
C GLU A 67 -5.76 -3.36 7.01
N THR A 68 -5.03 -2.54 6.26
CA THR A 68 -4.54 -1.24 6.74
C THR A 68 -4.68 -0.16 5.67
N ASP A 69 -4.46 1.08 6.07
CA ASP A 69 -4.37 2.23 5.17
C ASP A 69 -3.19 2.09 4.18
N LEU A 70 -3.33 2.70 3.01
CA LEU A 70 -2.32 2.70 1.93
C LEU A 70 -0.98 3.31 2.36
N ASP A 71 -0.96 4.17 3.39
CA ASP A 71 0.26 4.78 3.90
C ASP A 71 1.27 3.75 4.42
N LEU A 72 0.79 2.60 4.94
CA LEU A 72 1.69 1.53 5.36
C LEU A 72 2.50 0.96 4.18
N GLY A 73 1.92 0.97 2.99
CA GLY A 73 2.64 0.65 1.75
C GLY A 73 3.78 1.64 1.48
N HIS A 74 3.56 2.94 1.68
CA HIS A 74 4.64 3.93 1.58
C HIS A 74 5.73 3.67 2.63
N TYR A 75 5.35 3.37 3.87
CA TYR A 75 6.32 3.08 4.92
C TYR A 75 7.22 1.89 4.56
N GLU A 76 6.66 0.79 4.09
CA GLU A 76 7.42 -0.38 3.67
C GLU A 76 8.30 -0.11 2.44
N ARG A 77 7.78 0.59 1.43
CA ARG A 77 8.51 0.91 0.20
C ARG A 77 9.75 1.77 0.46
N PHE A 78 9.66 2.70 1.42
CA PHE A 78 10.76 3.61 1.73
C PHE A 78 11.76 3.04 2.73
N THR A 79 11.30 2.33 3.74
CA THR A 79 12.17 1.85 4.83
C THR A 79 12.63 0.41 4.66
N GLY A 80 11.95 -0.37 3.83
CA GLY A 80 12.18 -1.81 3.74
C GLY A 80 11.69 -2.60 4.96
N VAL A 81 11.22 -1.93 6.01
CA VAL A 81 10.72 -2.56 7.24
C VAL A 81 9.30 -3.04 7.02
N ALA A 82 9.06 -4.35 7.16
CA ALA A 82 7.72 -4.91 7.05
C ALA A 82 6.80 -4.37 8.14
N ALA A 83 5.66 -3.82 7.73
CA ALA A 83 4.61 -3.37 8.63
C ALA A 83 3.89 -4.56 9.27
N ARG A 84 3.35 -4.36 10.45
CA ARG A 84 2.65 -5.36 11.25
C ARG A 84 1.28 -4.82 11.67
N ARG A 85 0.40 -5.70 12.09
CA ARG A 85 -0.89 -5.34 12.71
C ARG A 85 -0.77 -4.28 13.80
N THR A 86 0.35 -4.26 14.52
CA THR A 86 0.64 -3.29 15.57
C THR A 86 1.15 -1.94 15.07
N ASP A 87 1.22 -1.73 13.76
CA ASP A 87 1.66 -0.47 13.17
C ASP A 87 0.51 0.37 12.60
N SER A 88 -0.73 -0.12 12.69
CA SER A 88 -1.93 0.63 12.31
C SER A 88 -3.04 0.42 13.32
N ILE A 89 -3.74 1.48 13.68
CA ILE A 89 -4.93 1.41 14.52
C ILE A 89 -5.92 2.52 14.14
N SER A 90 -7.22 2.17 14.12
CA SER A 90 -8.30 3.12 13.92
C SER A 90 -8.97 3.52 15.24
N SER A 91 -9.68 4.67 15.26
CA SER A 91 -10.55 5.02 16.37
C SER A 91 -11.56 3.91 16.68
N GLY A 92 -12.16 3.32 15.62
CA GLY A 92 -13.12 2.22 15.79
C GLY A 92 -12.53 1.04 16.57
N ARG A 93 -11.30 0.62 16.25
CA ARG A 93 -10.60 -0.44 16.98
C ARG A 93 -10.30 -0.05 18.44
N ILE A 94 -9.87 1.19 18.69
CA ILE A 94 -9.62 1.70 20.04
C ILE A 94 -10.90 1.67 20.88
N TYR A 95 -12.01 2.22 20.34
CA TYR A 95 -13.27 2.22 21.06
C TYR A 95 -13.81 0.80 21.31
N GLN A 96 -13.70 -0.09 20.32
CA GLN A 96 -14.08 -1.49 20.49
C GLN A 96 -13.31 -2.14 21.62
N ASN A 97 -11.98 -1.98 21.66
CA ASN A 97 -11.13 -2.54 22.73
C ASN A 97 -11.57 -2.04 24.11
N VAL A 98 -11.86 -0.73 24.24
CA VAL A 98 -12.33 -0.14 25.51
C VAL A 98 -13.68 -0.71 25.92
N LEU A 99 -14.64 -0.83 24.98
CA LEU A 99 -15.96 -1.39 25.24
C LEU A 99 -15.89 -2.87 25.61
N ASP A 100 -15.06 -3.64 24.92
CA ASP A 100 -14.84 -5.07 25.22
C ASP A 100 -14.23 -5.25 26.62
N LYS A 101 -13.27 -4.40 27.03
CA LYS A 101 -12.72 -4.39 28.39
C LYS A 101 -13.79 -4.03 29.44
N GLU A 102 -14.67 -3.07 29.15
CA GLU A 102 -15.80 -2.71 30.01
C GLU A 102 -16.73 -3.88 30.20
N ARG A 103 -17.14 -4.55 29.12
CA ARG A 103 -18.04 -5.72 29.16
C ARG A 103 -17.46 -6.92 29.92
N ARG A 104 -16.14 -7.11 29.87
CA ARG A 104 -15.46 -8.15 30.66
C ARG A 104 -15.32 -7.78 32.15
N GLY A 105 -15.58 -6.51 32.52
CA GLY A 105 -15.44 -6.04 33.90
C GLY A 105 -14.01 -5.62 34.29
N ASP A 106 -13.12 -5.42 33.32
CA ASP A 106 -11.71 -5.09 33.56
C ASP A 106 -11.56 -3.74 34.29
N TYR A 107 -12.56 -2.86 34.24
CA TYR A 107 -12.57 -1.57 34.90
C TYR A 107 -13.23 -1.56 36.29
N LEU A 108 -13.64 -2.73 36.81
CA LEU A 108 -14.15 -2.88 38.18
C LEU A 108 -15.30 -1.92 38.54
N GLY A 109 -16.24 -1.69 37.61
CA GLY A 109 -17.43 -0.85 37.82
C GLY A 109 -17.19 0.65 37.79
N LYS A 110 -16.01 1.12 37.35
CA LYS A 110 -15.72 2.55 37.15
C LYS A 110 -16.50 3.10 35.96
N THR A 111 -16.83 4.38 36.03
CA THR A 111 -17.35 5.13 34.87
C THR A 111 -16.27 5.27 33.83
N ILE A 112 -16.55 4.82 32.59
CA ILE A 112 -15.61 4.87 31.48
C ILE A 112 -15.81 6.14 30.67
N GLN A 113 -14.72 6.86 30.41
CA GLN A 113 -14.70 8.16 29.72
C GLN A 113 -13.58 8.19 28.67
N VAL A 114 -13.64 9.14 27.73
CA VAL A 114 -12.57 9.31 26.74
C VAL A 114 -11.22 9.54 27.44
N ILE A 115 -11.19 10.44 28.43
CA ILE A 115 -10.04 10.64 29.31
C ILE A 115 -10.40 10.03 30.69
N PRO A 116 -9.63 9.07 31.21
CA PRO A 116 -8.35 8.56 30.70
C PRO A 116 -8.45 7.26 29.90
N HIS A 117 -9.61 6.63 29.73
CA HIS A 117 -9.69 5.23 29.28
C HIS A 117 -9.34 5.08 27.79
N VAL A 118 -9.94 5.89 26.91
CA VAL A 118 -9.60 5.86 25.46
C VAL A 118 -8.17 6.37 25.23
N THR A 119 -7.77 7.45 25.91
CA THR A 119 -6.40 7.98 25.78
C THR A 119 -5.35 7.02 26.30
N ASN A 120 -5.63 6.24 27.36
CA ASN A 120 -4.72 5.19 27.83
C ASN A 120 -4.60 4.06 26.82
N GLU A 121 -5.69 3.61 26.21
CA GLU A 121 -5.65 2.58 25.16
C GLU A 121 -4.78 3.02 23.98
N ILE A 122 -4.88 4.29 23.56
CA ILE A 122 -4.02 4.86 22.51
C ILE A 122 -2.54 4.89 22.97
N LYS A 123 -2.27 5.32 24.21
CA LYS A 123 -0.91 5.36 24.75
C LYS A 123 -0.30 3.96 24.89
N ASP A 124 -1.09 2.96 25.27
CA ASP A 124 -0.65 1.57 25.32
C ASP A 124 -0.28 1.05 23.93
N PHE A 125 -1.06 1.38 22.91
CA PHE A 125 -0.71 1.08 21.52
C PHE A 125 0.62 1.74 21.11
N LEU A 126 0.85 3.01 21.48
CA LEU A 126 2.10 3.71 21.16
C LEU A 126 3.35 3.06 21.78
N ARG A 127 3.21 2.37 22.91
CA ARG A 127 4.34 1.69 23.59
C ARG A 127 4.73 0.35 22.98
N ILE A 128 3.86 -0.27 22.17
CA ILE A 128 4.13 -1.59 21.60
C ILE A 128 5.42 -1.54 20.75
N GLY A 129 6.43 -2.38 21.03
CA GLY A 129 7.65 -2.50 20.24
C GLY A 129 8.58 -1.28 20.27
N GLU A 130 8.53 -0.46 21.33
CA GLU A 130 9.50 0.62 21.52
C GLU A 130 10.91 0.10 21.85
N ASP A 131 11.02 -1.13 22.37
CA ASP A 131 12.30 -1.73 22.66
C ASP A 131 13.03 -2.19 21.39
N GLY A 132 14.31 -1.83 21.29
CA GLY A 132 15.15 -2.16 20.12
C GLY A 132 14.96 -1.24 18.91
N THR A 133 14.20 -0.16 19.05
CA THR A 133 13.98 0.85 18.00
C THR A 133 14.55 2.20 18.45
N ASP A 134 15.30 2.89 17.58
CA ASP A 134 15.83 4.22 17.90
C ASP A 134 14.76 5.30 17.73
N PHE A 135 13.98 5.23 16.67
CA PHE A 135 12.92 6.20 16.34
C PHE A 135 11.60 5.52 16.01
N MET A 136 10.55 5.94 16.71
CA MET A 136 9.16 5.62 16.42
C MET A 136 8.48 6.84 15.77
N LEU A 137 8.12 6.73 14.50
CA LEU A 137 7.39 7.76 13.76
C LEU A 137 5.91 7.42 13.81
N CYS A 138 5.12 8.27 14.44
CA CYS A 138 3.69 8.05 14.66
C CYS A 138 2.89 9.11 13.89
N GLU A 139 2.29 8.72 12.78
CA GLU A 139 1.46 9.59 11.96
C GLU A 139 0.02 9.60 12.46
N ILE A 140 -0.49 10.80 12.73
CA ILE A 140 -1.89 11.01 13.08
C ILE A 140 -2.67 11.34 11.81
N GLY A 141 -3.63 10.50 11.47
CA GLY A 141 -4.56 10.72 10.36
C GLY A 141 -5.46 11.94 10.59
N GLY A 142 -6.11 12.40 9.53
CA GLY A 142 -6.99 13.58 9.57
C GLY A 142 -6.25 14.90 9.68
N THR A 143 -6.99 15.92 10.08
CA THR A 143 -6.53 17.32 10.15
C THR A 143 -6.67 17.82 11.58
N VAL A 144 -5.73 18.62 12.06
CA VAL A 144 -5.85 19.26 13.38
C VAL A 144 -7.09 20.15 13.42
N GLY A 145 -7.91 19.98 14.48
CA GLY A 145 -9.20 20.65 14.62
C GLY A 145 -10.41 19.78 14.31
N ASP A 146 -10.22 18.64 13.61
CA ASP A 146 -11.27 17.66 13.38
C ASP A 146 -11.68 16.97 14.70
N ILE A 147 -12.98 16.85 14.94
CA ILE A 147 -13.54 16.31 16.20
C ILE A 147 -13.08 14.87 16.43
N GLU A 148 -13.11 14.05 15.41
CA GLU A 148 -12.75 12.63 15.44
C GLU A 148 -11.28 12.39 15.78
N GLY A 149 -10.39 13.35 15.50
CA GLY A 149 -8.97 13.29 15.81
C GLY A 149 -8.62 13.65 17.26
N LEU A 150 -9.50 14.35 17.97
CA LEU A 150 -9.20 14.92 19.31
C LEU A 150 -8.68 13.89 20.33
N PRO A 151 -9.21 12.65 20.44
CA PRO A 151 -8.68 11.66 21.36
C PRO A 151 -7.22 11.28 21.08
N PHE A 152 -6.82 11.23 19.80
CA PHE A 152 -5.43 10.97 19.43
C PHE A 152 -4.52 12.14 19.80
N PHE A 153 -4.92 13.36 19.47
CA PHE A 153 -4.14 14.56 19.85
C PHE A 153 -3.97 14.66 21.37
N GLU A 154 -5.02 14.43 22.13
CA GLU A 154 -4.94 14.42 23.59
C GLU A 154 -4.04 13.30 24.11
N ALA A 155 -4.11 12.10 23.52
CA ALA A 155 -3.28 10.97 23.92
C ALA A 155 -1.78 11.23 23.66
N ILE A 156 -1.40 11.76 22.47
CA ILE A 156 0.00 12.06 22.17
C ILE A 156 0.54 13.23 23.01
N ARG A 157 -0.30 14.21 23.34
CA ARG A 157 0.06 15.29 24.27
C ARG A 157 0.39 14.72 25.66
N GLN A 158 -0.49 13.86 26.20
CA GLN A 158 -0.26 13.18 27.49
C GLN A 158 0.99 12.29 27.43
N PHE A 159 1.12 11.50 26.38
CA PHE A 159 2.27 10.60 26.20
C PHE A 159 3.60 11.35 26.19
N ALA A 160 3.68 12.46 25.46
CA ALA A 160 4.88 13.30 25.44
C ALA A 160 5.22 13.90 26.81
N GLN A 161 4.18 14.22 27.61
CA GLN A 161 4.38 14.73 28.96
C GLN A 161 4.84 13.63 29.96
N GLU A 162 4.44 12.37 29.74
CA GLU A 162 4.85 11.22 30.56
C GLU A 162 6.28 10.76 30.26
N LYS A 163 6.77 11.03 29.06
CA LYS A 163 8.15 10.67 28.65
C LYS A 163 9.16 11.72 29.15
N PRO A 164 10.41 11.31 29.38
CA PRO A 164 11.49 12.24 29.68
C PRO A 164 11.63 13.33 28.62
N ARG A 165 12.00 14.54 29.04
CA ARG A 165 12.23 15.66 28.09
C ARG A 165 13.22 15.28 27.02
N GLY A 166 12.92 15.64 25.75
CA GLY A 166 13.75 15.32 24.59
C GLY A 166 13.57 13.90 24.05
N GLN A 167 12.58 13.13 24.52
CA GLN A 167 12.23 11.84 23.93
C GLN A 167 11.06 11.90 22.95
N CYS A 168 10.31 13.01 22.91
CA CYS A 168 9.22 13.22 21.97
C CYS A 168 9.38 14.57 21.28
N ILE A 169 9.14 14.60 19.97
CA ILE A 169 9.01 15.83 19.19
C ILE A 169 7.74 15.78 18.34
N PHE A 170 7.29 16.95 17.90
CA PHE A 170 6.12 17.12 17.04
C PHE A 170 6.54 17.73 15.70
N MET A 171 6.31 16.99 14.62
CA MET A 171 6.45 17.46 13.25
C MET A 171 5.06 17.75 12.70
N HIS A 172 4.84 18.99 12.26
CA HIS A 172 3.52 19.40 11.76
C HIS A 172 3.58 19.79 10.29
N LEU A 173 2.75 19.16 9.47
CA LEU A 173 2.63 19.47 8.06
C LEU A 173 1.55 20.54 7.84
N THR A 174 1.86 21.52 6.99
CA THR A 174 0.94 22.61 6.64
C THR A 174 1.02 22.92 5.14
N LEU A 175 0.11 23.76 4.67
CA LEU A 175 0.06 24.25 3.30
C LEU A 175 0.43 25.74 3.25
N LEU A 176 1.31 26.10 2.32
CA LEU A 176 1.62 27.47 1.92
C LEU A 176 1.07 27.72 0.50
N PRO A 177 -0.19 28.13 0.35
CA PRO A 177 -0.73 28.36 -0.98
C PRO A 177 -0.10 29.57 -1.65
N TYR A 178 0.18 29.43 -2.95
CA TYR A 178 0.59 30.53 -3.80
C TYR A 178 -0.65 31.15 -4.45
N LEU A 179 -0.81 32.47 -4.30
CA LEU A 179 -1.88 33.20 -4.96
C LEU A 179 -1.33 33.87 -6.22
N ALA A 180 -1.58 33.27 -7.38
CA ALA A 180 -1.11 33.79 -8.67
C ALA A 180 -1.53 35.24 -8.92
N ALA A 181 -2.73 35.64 -8.48
CA ALA A 181 -3.24 37.00 -8.64
C ALA A 181 -2.40 38.08 -7.90
N SER A 182 -1.80 37.74 -6.76
CA SER A 182 -0.94 38.63 -5.98
C SER A 182 0.55 38.32 -6.09
N GLY A 183 0.91 37.22 -6.73
CA GLY A 183 2.30 36.79 -6.91
C GLY A 183 3.03 36.43 -5.62
N GLU A 184 2.32 35.96 -4.58
CA GLU A 184 2.92 35.73 -3.27
C GLU A 184 2.41 34.49 -2.55
N LEU A 185 3.26 33.90 -1.70
CA LEU A 185 2.91 32.82 -0.78
C LEU A 185 2.11 33.38 0.41
N LYS A 186 1.06 32.66 0.82
CA LYS A 186 0.24 33.04 1.96
C LYS A 186 0.58 32.19 3.19
N THR A 187 1.15 32.84 4.21
CA THR A 187 1.57 32.19 5.46
C THR A 187 0.43 32.01 6.48
N LYS A 188 -0.71 32.68 6.30
CA LYS A 188 -1.85 32.64 7.24
C LYS A 188 -2.43 31.24 7.47
N PRO A 189 -2.65 30.39 6.47
CA PRO A 189 -3.14 29.02 6.69
C PRO A 189 -2.24 28.22 7.64
N THR A 190 -0.93 28.28 7.43
CA THR A 190 0.07 27.66 8.33
C THR A 190 -0.01 28.20 9.76
N GLN A 191 -0.08 29.53 9.92
CA GLN A 191 -0.20 30.16 11.24
C GLN A 191 -1.48 29.72 11.98
N HIS A 192 -2.61 29.60 11.27
CA HIS A 192 -3.88 29.14 11.85
C HIS A 192 -3.81 27.68 12.24
N SER A 193 -3.27 26.83 11.39
CA SER A 193 -3.10 25.40 11.68
C SER A 193 -2.24 25.17 12.93
N VAL A 194 -1.11 25.87 13.06
CA VAL A 194 -0.26 25.79 14.25
C VAL A 194 -0.97 26.38 15.49
N LYS A 195 -1.81 27.41 15.32
CA LYS A 195 -2.61 27.96 16.42
C LYS A 195 -3.60 26.90 16.96
N GLU A 196 -4.29 26.17 16.09
CA GLU A 196 -5.20 25.09 16.49
C GLU A 196 -4.45 23.98 17.24
N LEU A 197 -3.28 23.55 16.72
CA LEU A 197 -2.43 22.56 17.39
C LEU A 197 -2.00 23.04 18.79
N ARG A 198 -1.62 24.29 18.91
CA ARG A 198 -1.22 24.90 20.20
C ARG A 198 -2.39 25.06 21.17
N ALA A 199 -3.62 25.23 20.68
CA ALA A 199 -4.81 25.28 21.52
C ALA A 199 -5.08 23.94 22.23
N ILE A 200 -4.63 22.83 21.64
CA ILE A 200 -4.67 21.49 22.27
C ILE A 200 -3.51 21.30 23.28
N GLY A 201 -2.54 22.21 23.30
CA GLY A 201 -1.35 22.12 24.18
C GLY A 201 -0.15 21.45 23.53
N ILE A 202 -0.10 21.36 22.20
CA ILE A 202 1.02 20.81 21.43
C ILE A 202 1.69 21.95 20.67
N ALA A 203 3.01 22.11 20.85
CA ALA A 203 3.83 23.01 20.05
C ALA A 203 4.68 22.19 19.06
N PRO A 204 4.72 22.54 17.77
CA PRO A 204 5.56 21.86 16.81
C PRO A 204 7.04 22.20 17.04
N ASP A 205 7.91 21.20 16.88
CA ASP A 205 9.37 21.36 16.87
C ASP A 205 9.87 21.57 15.43
N VAL A 206 9.19 20.94 14.45
CA VAL A 206 9.51 21.02 13.02
C VAL A 206 8.22 21.28 12.24
N LEU A 207 8.28 22.23 11.31
CA LEU A 207 7.19 22.52 10.36
C LEU A 207 7.61 22.09 8.95
N VAL A 208 6.80 21.22 8.34
CA VAL A 208 6.95 20.85 6.92
C VAL A 208 5.86 21.59 6.14
N CYS A 209 6.27 22.53 5.31
CA CYS A 209 5.38 23.43 4.60
C CYS A 209 5.26 23.02 3.14
N ARG A 210 4.16 22.35 2.76
CA ARG A 210 3.89 22.04 1.37
C ARG A 210 3.66 23.31 0.56
N THR A 211 4.35 23.44 -0.56
CA THR A 211 4.35 24.64 -1.39
C THR A 211 4.72 24.30 -2.83
N GLU A 212 4.14 25.03 -3.78
CA GLU A 212 4.49 24.95 -5.21
C GLU A 212 5.73 25.80 -5.56
N HIS A 213 6.13 26.72 -4.68
CA HIS A 213 7.23 27.66 -4.90
C HIS A 213 8.22 27.66 -3.74
N PRO A 214 9.51 27.97 -3.98
CA PRO A 214 10.49 28.14 -2.90
C PRO A 214 10.01 29.18 -1.88
N ILE A 215 10.26 28.90 -0.60
CA ILE A 215 9.90 29.83 0.49
C ILE A 215 11.00 30.88 0.62
N PRO A 216 10.74 32.18 0.33
CA PRO A 216 11.70 33.24 0.56
C PRO A 216 12.08 33.33 2.05
N GLU A 217 13.29 33.84 2.33
CA GLU A 217 13.82 33.95 3.70
C GLU A 217 12.93 34.83 4.60
N THR A 218 12.33 35.87 4.04
CA THR A 218 11.40 36.76 4.76
C THR A 218 10.14 36.04 5.25
N GLU A 219 9.55 35.21 4.38
CA GLU A 219 8.38 34.39 4.71
C GLU A 219 8.76 33.26 5.67
N ARG A 220 9.95 32.65 5.50
CA ARG A 220 10.49 31.64 6.42
C ARG A 220 10.65 32.21 7.83
N ALA A 221 11.30 33.38 7.96
CA ALA A 221 11.46 34.06 9.24
C ALA A 221 10.11 34.44 9.87
N LYS A 222 9.16 34.91 9.06
CA LYS A 222 7.80 35.22 9.50
C LYS A 222 7.07 33.98 10.03
N ILE A 223 7.12 32.85 9.29
CA ILE A 223 6.52 31.59 9.75
C ILE A 223 7.16 31.15 11.07
N ALA A 224 8.48 31.15 11.13
CA ALA A 224 9.24 30.77 12.32
C ALA A 224 8.81 31.60 13.56
N LEU A 225 8.70 32.91 13.41
CA LEU A 225 8.27 33.81 14.48
C LEU A 225 6.84 33.53 14.96
N PHE A 226 5.87 33.46 14.03
CA PHE A 226 4.45 33.27 14.38
C PHE A 226 4.13 31.85 14.89
N CYS A 227 4.85 30.86 14.40
CA CYS A 227 4.66 29.45 14.78
C CYS A 227 5.54 29.02 15.95
N ASN A 228 6.44 29.89 16.42
CA ASN A 228 7.36 29.64 17.53
C ASN A 228 8.27 28.41 17.28
N VAL A 229 8.84 28.34 16.09
CA VAL A 229 9.84 27.35 15.68
C VAL A 229 11.12 28.06 15.24
N ARG A 230 12.24 27.35 15.19
CA ARG A 230 13.48 27.90 14.64
C ARG A 230 13.35 28.05 13.11
N PRO A 231 13.95 29.07 12.47
CA PRO A 231 13.92 29.21 11.02
C PRO A 231 14.39 27.96 10.27
N GLU A 232 15.42 27.28 10.78
CA GLU A 232 15.99 26.05 10.21
C GLU A 232 15.01 24.86 10.29
N ALA A 233 14.02 24.93 11.18
CA ALA A 233 12.98 23.92 11.34
C ALA A 233 11.73 24.18 10.49
N VAL A 234 11.72 25.24 9.68
CA VAL A 234 10.70 25.50 8.64
C VAL A 234 11.19 24.88 7.34
N ILE A 235 10.69 23.71 7.02
CA ILE A 235 11.12 22.84 5.92
C ILE A 235 10.17 23.01 4.72
N PRO A 236 10.63 23.47 3.56
CA PRO A 236 9.83 23.49 2.36
C PRO A 236 9.64 22.06 1.81
N ALA A 237 8.41 21.69 1.49
CA ALA A 237 8.05 20.45 0.82
C ALA A 237 7.49 20.78 -0.56
N MET A 238 8.36 20.80 -1.56
CA MET A 238 8.02 21.06 -2.96
C MET A 238 7.35 19.84 -3.59
N ASP A 239 6.55 20.07 -4.62
CA ASP A 239 6.05 18.97 -5.45
C ASP A 239 7.21 18.32 -6.21
N LEU A 240 7.18 17.00 -6.32
CA LEU A 240 8.24 16.18 -6.92
C LEU A 240 7.68 15.42 -8.13
N ALA A 241 8.53 15.18 -9.13
CA ALA A 241 8.15 14.38 -10.30
C ALA A 241 7.95 12.90 -9.96
N SER A 242 8.69 12.40 -8.95
CA SER A 242 8.53 11.06 -8.40
C SER A 242 8.57 11.12 -6.87
N ILE A 243 7.74 10.32 -6.20
CA ILE A 243 7.76 10.20 -4.74
C ILE A 243 9.12 9.72 -4.23
N TYR A 244 9.89 8.98 -5.03
CA TYR A 244 11.20 8.45 -4.66
C TYR A 244 12.32 9.49 -4.62
N GLU A 245 12.06 10.70 -5.11
CA GLU A 245 12.95 11.85 -4.92
C GLU A 245 12.88 12.44 -3.50
N ALA A 246 11.79 12.12 -2.76
CA ALA A 246 11.51 12.76 -1.46
C ALA A 246 12.66 12.62 -0.44
N PRO A 247 13.36 11.48 -0.27
CA PRO A 247 14.48 11.40 0.66
C PRO A 247 15.60 12.38 0.30
N LEU A 248 15.96 12.49 -0.99
CA LEU A 248 17.01 13.40 -1.43
C LEU A 248 16.58 14.87 -1.29
N ALA A 249 15.35 15.18 -1.70
CA ALA A 249 14.79 16.53 -1.62
C ALA A 249 14.68 17.02 -0.17
N TYR A 250 14.15 16.20 0.73
CA TYR A 250 14.03 16.56 2.14
C TYR A 250 15.38 16.65 2.85
N HIS A 251 16.34 15.81 2.49
CA HIS A 251 17.72 15.92 3.00
C HIS A 251 18.35 17.25 2.57
N ALA A 252 18.20 17.61 1.30
CA ALA A 252 18.77 18.85 0.76
C ALA A 252 18.26 20.13 1.45
N VAL A 253 17.01 20.10 1.94
CA VAL A 253 16.42 21.21 2.70
C VAL A 253 16.56 21.06 4.22
N GLY A 254 17.23 20.01 4.70
CA GLY A 254 17.65 19.83 6.09
C GLY A 254 16.60 19.22 7.03
N LEU A 255 15.58 18.50 6.53
CA LEU A 255 14.54 17.89 7.38
C LEU A 255 15.11 16.96 8.44
N ASP A 256 15.95 16.02 8.05
CA ASP A 256 16.55 15.03 8.94
C ASP A 256 17.49 15.68 9.96
N GLN A 257 18.22 16.74 9.58
CA GLN A 257 19.05 17.51 10.50
C GLN A 257 18.18 18.26 11.51
N ALA A 258 17.11 18.94 11.06
CA ALA A 258 16.21 19.67 11.97
C ALA A 258 15.58 18.72 13.03
N VAL A 259 15.21 17.50 12.62
CA VAL A 259 14.71 16.46 13.54
C VAL A 259 15.77 16.04 14.55
N LEU A 260 17.00 15.76 14.12
CA LEU A 260 18.08 15.38 15.04
C LEU A 260 18.46 16.52 16.00
N ASP A 261 18.45 17.76 15.51
CA ASP A 261 18.68 18.94 16.36
C ASP A 261 17.58 19.14 17.40
N ALA A 262 16.32 18.85 17.04
CA ALA A 262 15.20 18.87 17.99
C ALA A 262 15.37 17.85 19.13
N PHE A 263 16.00 16.71 18.85
CA PHE A 263 16.39 15.70 19.87
C PHE A 263 17.74 16.01 20.55
N ALA A 264 18.39 17.10 20.20
CA ALA A 264 19.74 17.44 20.68
C ALA A 264 20.81 16.35 20.40
N ILE A 265 20.69 15.65 19.26
CA ILE A 265 21.65 14.62 18.83
C ILE A 265 22.77 15.29 18.05
N GLN A 266 23.93 15.43 18.66
CA GLN A 266 25.13 16.03 18.08
C GLN A 266 26.38 15.30 18.56
N PRO A 267 27.36 15.01 17.65
CA PRO A 267 27.28 15.21 16.20
C PRO A 267 26.32 14.20 15.54
N ALA A 268 25.56 14.67 14.55
CA ALA A 268 24.68 13.81 13.78
C ALA A 268 25.48 12.92 12.80
N PRO A 269 25.23 11.61 12.70
CA PRO A 269 25.86 10.75 11.70
C PRO A 269 25.55 11.24 10.28
N ARG A 270 26.51 11.14 9.35
CA ARG A 270 26.28 11.46 7.95
C ARG A 270 25.39 10.40 7.29
N PRO A 271 24.37 10.77 6.50
CA PRO A 271 23.53 9.80 5.82
C PRO A 271 24.24 9.17 4.63
N ASN A 272 24.00 7.87 4.42
CA ASN A 272 24.35 7.19 3.18
C ASN A 272 23.13 7.17 2.26
N LEU A 273 23.12 8.01 1.25
CA LEU A 273 22.00 8.18 0.30
C LEU A 273 22.22 7.48 -1.03
N ALA A 274 23.26 6.67 -1.18
CA ALA A 274 23.64 6.05 -2.46
C ALA A 274 22.51 5.24 -3.10
N VAL A 275 21.73 4.51 -2.29
CA VAL A 275 20.59 3.74 -2.78
C VAL A 275 19.51 4.65 -3.39
N TRP A 276 19.20 5.76 -2.75
CA TRP A 276 18.22 6.72 -3.26
C TRP A 276 18.71 7.46 -4.48
N GLN A 277 20.02 7.77 -4.54
CA GLN A 277 20.64 8.38 -5.72
C GLN A 277 20.55 7.45 -6.94
N ASP A 278 20.81 6.13 -6.77
CA ASP A 278 20.71 5.14 -7.86
C ASP A 278 19.24 4.99 -8.33
N VAL A 279 18.26 4.95 -7.40
CA VAL A 279 16.84 4.88 -7.74
C VAL A 279 16.41 6.10 -8.56
N VAL A 280 16.75 7.29 -8.11
CA VAL A 280 16.40 8.56 -8.79
C VAL A 280 17.08 8.66 -10.14
N GLU A 281 18.36 8.28 -10.25
CA GLU A 281 19.11 8.25 -11.51
C GLU A 281 18.42 7.37 -12.56
N ARG A 282 17.98 6.17 -12.18
CA ARG A 282 17.28 5.24 -13.09
C ARG A 282 15.89 5.76 -13.51
N ILE A 283 15.21 6.50 -12.65
CA ILE A 283 13.92 7.12 -12.97
C ILE A 283 14.08 8.26 -13.97
N HIS A 284 15.11 9.11 -13.79
CA HIS A 284 15.32 10.27 -14.64
C HIS A 284 16.00 9.97 -15.97
N HIS A 285 16.80 8.91 -16.01
CA HIS A 285 17.60 8.53 -17.19
C HIS A 285 17.30 7.08 -17.62
N PRO A 286 16.03 6.78 -18.04
CA PRO A 286 15.68 5.46 -18.56
C PRO A 286 16.29 5.23 -19.94
N ASP A 287 16.69 3.99 -20.23
CA ASP A 287 17.23 3.59 -21.54
C ASP A 287 16.15 3.44 -22.63
N GLY A 288 14.88 3.46 -22.25
CA GLY A 288 13.74 3.33 -23.15
C GLY A 288 12.40 3.42 -22.43
N GLU A 289 11.33 3.10 -23.15
CA GLU A 289 9.96 3.15 -22.62
C GLU A 289 9.17 1.90 -23.05
N VAL A 290 8.33 1.39 -22.15
CA VAL A 290 7.37 0.33 -22.43
C VAL A 290 5.96 0.75 -22.04
N ARG A 291 4.95 0.31 -22.82
CA ARG A 291 3.53 0.58 -22.59
C ARG A 291 2.87 -0.68 -22.06
N ILE A 292 2.21 -0.58 -20.89
CA ILE A 292 1.50 -1.68 -20.25
C ILE A 292 0.03 -1.28 -20.09
N ALA A 293 -0.87 -2.10 -20.64
CA ALA A 293 -2.31 -1.96 -20.41
C ALA A 293 -2.68 -2.58 -19.07
N VAL A 294 -3.25 -1.79 -18.17
CA VAL A 294 -3.84 -2.26 -16.90
C VAL A 294 -5.35 -2.31 -17.05
N VAL A 295 -5.88 -3.52 -17.27
CA VAL A 295 -7.31 -3.74 -17.54
C VAL A 295 -8.06 -3.99 -16.24
N GLY A 296 -8.69 -2.97 -15.68
CA GLY A 296 -9.27 -2.97 -14.33
C GLY A 296 -10.66 -2.35 -14.24
N LYS A 297 -11.16 -2.21 -12.98
CA LYS A 297 -12.50 -1.66 -12.68
C LYS A 297 -12.48 -0.20 -12.23
N TYR A 298 -11.41 0.24 -11.58
CA TYR A 298 -11.30 1.53 -10.87
C TYR A 298 -10.31 2.47 -11.57
N THR A 299 -10.34 2.48 -12.90
CA THR A 299 -9.33 3.12 -13.76
C THR A 299 -9.27 4.64 -13.64
N ARG A 300 -10.28 5.28 -13.02
CA ARG A 300 -10.32 6.73 -12.76
C ARG A 300 -9.71 7.14 -11.41
N LEU A 301 -9.29 6.18 -10.58
CA LEU A 301 -8.76 6.39 -9.24
C LEU A 301 -7.38 5.75 -9.12
N GLU A 302 -6.35 6.56 -9.23
CA GLU A 302 -4.95 6.10 -9.10
C GLU A 302 -4.68 5.46 -7.73
N ASP A 303 -5.25 6.00 -6.66
CA ASP A 303 -5.06 5.49 -5.30
C ASP A 303 -5.70 4.10 -5.06
N ALA A 304 -6.66 3.68 -5.90
CA ALA A 304 -7.25 2.33 -5.79
C ALA A 304 -6.29 1.20 -6.21
N TYR A 305 -5.25 1.53 -6.99
CA TYR A 305 -4.24 0.62 -7.51
C TYR A 305 -2.81 1.10 -7.21
N LYS A 306 -2.64 1.82 -6.10
CA LYS A 306 -1.38 2.48 -5.77
C LYS A 306 -0.20 1.52 -5.77
N SER A 307 -0.31 0.37 -5.10
CA SER A 307 0.78 -0.62 -5.05
C SER A 307 1.10 -1.22 -6.42
N ILE A 308 0.12 -1.38 -7.31
CA ILE A 308 0.36 -1.85 -8.70
C ILE A 308 1.14 -0.81 -9.49
N ALA A 309 0.74 0.46 -9.44
CA ALA A 309 1.44 1.55 -10.11
C ALA A 309 2.90 1.66 -9.64
N GLU A 310 3.11 1.57 -8.32
CA GLU A 310 4.45 1.58 -7.74
C GLU A 310 5.26 0.34 -8.14
N ALA A 311 4.66 -0.86 -8.12
CA ALA A 311 5.35 -2.09 -8.49
C ALA A 311 5.75 -2.11 -9.98
N LEU A 312 4.94 -1.55 -10.87
CA LEU A 312 5.31 -1.34 -12.28
C LEU A 312 6.49 -0.35 -12.41
N THR A 313 6.48 0.73 -11.63
CA THR A 313 7.61 1.68 -11.56
C THR A 313 8.87 0.98 -11.07
N HIS A 314 8.78 0.11 -10.04
CA HIS A 314 9.92 -0.67 -9.55
C HIS A 314 10.45 -1.64 -10.61
N GLY A 315 9.57 -2.30 -11.37
CA GLY A 315 9.96 -3.11 -12.53
C GLY A 315 10.69 -2.29 -13.58
N GLY A 316 10.25 -1.04 -13.80
CA GLY A 316 10.93 -0.06 -14.64
C GLY A 316 12.34 0.27 -14.14
N ILE A 317 12.48 0.57 -12.84
CA ILE A 317 13.78 0.83 -12.18
C ILE A 317 14.73 -0.37 -12.37
N ALA A 318 14.24 -1.61 -12.16
CA ALA A 318 15.03 -2.82 -12.34
C ALA A 318 15.59 -2.96 -13.76
N ASN A 319 14.78 -2.59 -14.76
CA ASN A 319 15.13 -2.75 -16.19
C ASN A 319 15.65 -1.46 -16.84
N ARG A 320 15.82 -0.37 -16.08
CA ARG A 320 16.23 0.95 -16.58
C ARG A 320 15.32 1.49 -17.69
N VAL A 321 14.02 1.22 -17.61
CA VAL A 321 13.03 1.70 -18.57
C VAL A 321 11.91 2.47 -17.88
N LYS A 322 11.31 3.41 -18.60
CA LYS A 322 10.09 4.07 -18.15
C LYS A 322 8.89 3.18 -18.48
N VAL A 323 8.11 2.81 -17.48
CA VAL A 323 6.85 2.12 -17.70
C VAL A 323 5.72 3.13 -17.81
N ARG A 324 5.01 3.11 -18.93
CA ARG A 324 3.73 3.82 -19.10
C ARG A 324 2.58 2.85 -18.88
N ALA A 325 1.99 2.91 -17.71
CA ALA A 325 0.77 2.19 -17.39
C ALA A 325 -0.44 2.97 -17.91
N GLU A 326 -1.22 2.35 -18.79
CA GLU A 326 -2.48 2.90 -19.28
C GLU A 326 -3.64 2.12 -18.68
N TRP A 327 -4.51 2.81 -17.96
CA TRP A 327 -5.64 2.23 -17.22
C TRP A 327 -6.85 2.14 -18.12
N ILE A 328 -7.30 0.91 -18.43
CA ILE A 328 -8.42 0.63 -19.32
C ILE A 328 -9.55 0.01 -18.51
N ASP A 329 -10.76 0.58 -18.62
CA ASP A 329 -11.94 0.01 -17.97
C ASP A 329 -12.35 -1.28 -18.66
N SER A 330 -12.33 -2.38 -17.92
CA SER A 330 -12.66 -3.70 -18.43
C SER A 330 -14.09 -3.84 -18.96
N GLU A 331 -15.05 -3.00 -18.52
CA GLU A 331 -16.43 -3.01 -19.03
C GLU A 331 -16.52 -2.64 -20.52
N ILE A 332 -15.52 -1.92 -21.05
CA ILE A 332 -15.46 -1.60 -22.48
C ILE A 332 -15.43 -2.90 -23.30
N PHE A 333 -14.64 -3.87 -22.87
CA PHE A 333 -14.47 -5.14 -23.57
C PHE A 333 -15.65 -6.11 -23.42
N GLU A 334 -16.62 -5.82 -22.58
CA GLU A 334 -17.89 -6.57 -22.57
C GLU A 334 -18.72 -6.32 -23.83
N ARG A 335 -18.54 -5.15 -24.48
CA ARG A 335 -19.31 -4.67 -25.61
C ARG A 335 -18.50 -4.52 -26.90
N GLU A 336 -17.21 -4.20 -26.78
CA GLU A 336 -16.31 -3.90 -27.88
C GLU A 336 -15.23 -4.98 -28.03
N ASP A 337 -14.66 -5.08 -29.23
CA ASP A 337 -13.48 -5.92 -29.48
C ASP A 337 -12.28 -5.33 -28.74
N PRO A 338 -11.54 -6.13 -27.93
CA PRO A 338 -10.32 -5.67 -27.27
C PRO A 338 -9.19 -5.25 -28.22
N THR A 339 -9.17 -5.79 -29.45
CA THR A 339 -8.04 -5.64 -30.39
C THR A 339 -7.65 -4.17 -30.64
N PRO A 340 -8.57 -3.25 -31.01
CA PRO A 340 -8.20 -1.86 -31.24
C PRO A 340 -7.66 -1.13 -30.02
N TRP A 341 -8.00 -1.63 -28.83
CA TRP A 341 -7.60 -1.03 -27.55
C TRP A 341 -6.27 -1.56 -27.01
N LEU A 342 -5.96 -2.84 -27.31
CA LEU A 342 -4.81 -3.54 -26.73
C LEU A 342 -3.65 -3.72 -27.73
N GLU A 343 -3.89 -3.49 -29.02
CA GLU A 343 -2.86 -3.54 -30.03
C GLU A 343 -1.76 -2.47 -29.79
N GLY A 344 -0.50 -2.86 -29.89
CA GLY A 344 0.65 -1.97 -29.62
C GLY A 344 1.03 -1.80 -28.15
N PHE A 345 0.35 -2.50 -27.23
CA PHE A 345 0.88 -2.63 -25.86
C PHE A 345 1.91 -3.75 -25.77
N HIS A 346 2.91 -3.55 -24.91
CA HIS A 346 4.02 -4.48 -24.73
C HIS A 346 3.76 -5.47 -23.59
N GLY A 347 2.73 -5.25 -22.78
CA GLY A 347 2.26 -6.13 -21.71
C GLY A 347 0.85 -5.79 -21.28
N ILE A 348 0.14 -6.79 -20.78
CA ILE A 348 -1.22 -6.66 -20.24
C ILE A 348 -1.22 -7.14 -18.79
N LEU A 349 -1.67 -6.28 -17.89
CA LEU A 349 -1.86 -6.59 -16.48
C LEU A 349 -3.35 -6.55 -16.15
N VAL A 350 -3.85 -7.64 -15.56
CA VAL A 350 -5.23 -7.71 -15.05
C VAL A 350 -5.18 -7.78 -13.52
N PRO A 351 -5.55 -6.69 -12.83
CA PRO A 351 -5.45 -6.58 -11.39
C PRO A 351 -6.54 -7.36 -10.65
N GLY A 352 -6.34 -7.50 -9.33
CA GLY A 352 -7.35 -7.96 -8.39
C GLY A 352 -8.63 -7.12 -8.39
N GLY A 353 -9.62 -7.59 -7.66
CA GLY A 353 -10.92 -6.94 -7.49
C GLY A 353 -11.97 -7.92 -6.99
N PHE A 354 -13.18 -7.41 -6.73
CA PHE A 354 -14.33 -8.19 -6.26
C PHE A 354 -15.57 -7.91 -7.11
N GLY A 355 -16.49 -8.90 -7.18
CA GLY A 355 -17.79 -8.80 -7.85
C GLY A 355 -17.73 -8.96 -9.37
N GLU A 356 -18.91 -9.15 -9.97
CA GLU A 356 -19.08 -9.56 -11.37
C GLU A 356 -18.74 -8.48 -12.40
N ARG A 357 -18.89 -7.20 -12.06
CA ARG A 357 -18.72 -6.06 -12.99
C ARG A 357 -17.36 -6.09 -13.70
N GLY A 358 -17.36 -6.04 -15.03
CA GLY A 358 -16.14 -5.99 -15.87
C GLY A 358 -15.36 -7.32 -15.97
N THR A 359 -15.91 -8.44 -15.47
CA THR A 359 -15.20 -9.72 -15.48
C THR A 359 -15.09 -10.33 -16.87
N GLU A 360 -16.13 -10.25 -17.69
CA GLU A 360 -16.07 -10.74 -19.07
C GLU A 360 -15.05 -9.95 -19.91
N GLY A 361 -14.91 -8.65 -19.67
CA GLY A 361 -13.87 -7.85 -20.30
C GLY A 361 -12.45 -8.26 -19.88
N LYS A 362 -12.25 -8.61 -18.61
CA LYS A 362 -10.96 -9.16 -18.12
C LYS A 362 -10.64 -10.51 -18.75
N ILE A 363 -11.65 -11.39 -18.92
CA ILE A 363 -11.50 -12.68 -19.62
C ILE A 363 -11.06 -12.46 -21.07
N ARG A 364 -11.69 -11.51 -21.78
CA ARG A 364 -11.31 -11.15 -23.15
C ARG A 364 -9.91 -10.54 -23.25
N ALA A 365 -9.48 -9.77 -22.25
CA ALA A 365 -8.10 -9.25 -22.20
C ALA A 365 -7.07 -10.40 -22.03
N ALA A 366 -7.37 -11.39 -21.18
CA ALA A 366 -6.54 -12.60 -21.02
C ALA A 366 -6.50 -13.42 -22.33
N GLN A 367 -7.63 -13.58 -23.00
CA GLN A 367 -7.73 -14.23 -24.31
C GLN A 367 -6.85 -13.51 -25.35
N PHE A 368 -6.97 -12.20 -25.46
CA PHE A 368 -6.16 -11.40 -26.39
C PHE A 368 -4.67 -11.60 -26.12
N ALA A 369 -4.24 -11.50 -24.86
CA ALA A 369 -2.86 -11.68 -24.48
C ALA A 369 -2.33 -13.07 -24.90
N ARG A 370 -3.10 -14.14 -24.62
CA ARG A 370 -2.75 -15.52 -24.99
C ARG A 370 -2.65 -15.70 -26.51
N GLU A 371 -3.65 -15.23 -27.26
CA GLU A 371 -3.72 -15.43 -28.72
C GLU A 371 -2.71 -14.61 -29.51
N ARG A 372 -2.33 -13.42 -28.96
CA ARG A 372 -1.38 -12.50 -29.59
C ARG A 372 0.04 -12.61 -29.04
N SER A 373 0.27 -13.55 -28.12
CA SER A 373 1.57 -13.75 -27.47
C SER A 373 2.10 -12.48 -26.78
N VAL A 374 1.20 -11.65 -26.23
CA VAL A 374 1.57 -10.46 -25.46
C VAL A 374 1.80 -10.85 -24.00
N PRO A 375 2.90 -10.42 -23.34
CA PRO A 375 3.14 -10.68 -21.93
C PRO A 375 1.91 -10.36 -21.06
N TYR A 376 1.50 -11.32 -20.20
CA TYR A 376 0.32 -11.22 -19.36
C TYR A 376 0.65 -11.47 -17.89
N LEU A 377 0.22 -10.55 -17.01
CA LEU A 377 0.24 -10.73 -15.56
C LEU A 377 -1.17 -10.63 -14.99
N GLY A 378 -1.71 -11.74 -14.50
CA GLY A 378 -3.01 -11.78 -13.80
C GLY A 378 -2.82 -11.86 -12.29
N ILE A 379 -3.34 -10.88 -11.54
CA ILE A 379 -3.20 -10.80 -10.08
C ILE A 379 -4.56 -11.11 -9.43
N CYS A 380 -4.62 -12.07 -8.50
CA CYS A 380 -5.80 -12.46 -7.73
C CYS A 380 -6.99 -12.77 -8.65
N LEU A 381 -7.99 -11.91 -8.75
CA LEU A 381 -9.09 -12.04 -9.73
C LEU A 381 -8.57 -12.16 -11.18
N GLY A 382 -7.46 -11.51 -11.51
CA GLY A 382 -6.84 -11.61 -12.84
C GLY A 382 -6.37 -13.02 -13.18
N MET A 383 -5.79 -13.75 -12.22
CA MET A 383 -5.48 -15.18 -12.39
C MET A 383 -6.77 -15.99 -12.59
N GLN A 384 -7.81 -15.75 -11.79
CA GLN A 384 -9.08 -16.46 -11.90
C GLN A 384 -9.75 -16.24 -13.27
N MET A 385 -9.67 -15.03 -13.81
CA MET A 385 -10.18 -14.72 -15.16
C MET A 385 -9.38 -15.46 -16.25
N ALA A 386 -8.08 -15.59 -16.13
CA ALA A 386 -7.25 -16.37 -17.04
C ALA A 386 -7.59 -17.87 -16.97
N VAL A 387 -7.86 -18.42 -15.78
CA VAL A 387 -8.33 -19.80 -15.60
C VAL A 387 -9.69 -20.03 -16.25
N ILE A 388 -10.64 -19.10 -16.05
CA ILE A 388 -11.98 -19.17 -16.69
C ILE A 388 -11.85 -19.08 -18.22
N GLU A 389 -10.98 -18.22 -18.72
CA GLU A 389 -10.68 -18.12 -20.17
C GLU A 389 -10.20 -19.46 -20.73
N ALA A 390 -9.18 -20.05 -20.11
CA ALA A 390 -8.65 -21.34 -20.54
C ALA A 390 -9.69 -22.46 -20.42
N ALA A 391 -10.49 -22.47 -19.36
CA ALA A 391 -11.55 -23.43 -19.16
C ALA A 391 -12.60 -23.36 -20.30
N ARG A 392 -13.04 -22.16 -20.66
CA ARG A 392 -14.07 -21.95 -21.71
C ARG A 392 -13.54 -22.22 -23.11
N ASN A 393 -12.40 -21.67 -23.45
CA ASN A 393 -11.92 -21.58 -24.84
C ASN A 393 -11.00 -22.75 -25.21
N LEU A 394 -10.31 -23.36 -24.26
CA LEU A 394 -9.36 -24.45 -24.53
C LEU A 394 -9.79 -25.80 -23.95
N ALA A 395 -10.29 -25.83 -22.70
CA ALA A 395 -10.69 -27.07 -22.04
C ALA A 395 -12.15 -27.48 -22.31
N GLY A 396 -12.92 -26.74 -23.13
CA GLY A 396 -14.27 -27.08 -23.55
C GLY A 396 -15.35 -26.93 -22.48
N LEU A 397 -15.05 -26.27 -21.35
CA LEU A 397 -16.00 -25.99 -20.26
C LEU A 397 -16.74 -24.67 -20.54
N LYS A 398 -17.61 -24.65 -21.55
CA LYS A 398 -18.23 -23.42 -22.10
C LYS A 398 -18.95 -22.55 -21.06
N THR A 399 -19.44 -23.15 -19.97
CA THR A 399 -20.15 -22.46 -18.88
C THR A 399 -19.27 -22.23 -17.66
N ALA A 400 -17.95 -22.38 -17.78
CA ALA A 400 -17.02 -22.15 -16.66
C ALA A 400 -17.16 -20.71 -16.11
N GLY A 401 -17.16 -20.58 -14.78
CA GLY A 401 -17.31 -19.30 -14.11
C GLY A 401 -16.91 -19.38 -12.64
N SER A 402 -17.24 -18.32 -11.89
CA SER A 402 -16.99 -18.23 -10.46
C SER A 402 -18.27 -18.26 -9.65
N GLU A 403 -18.27 -18.94 -8.50
CA GLU A 403 -19.36 -18.83 -7.52
C GLU A 403 -19.57 -17.40 -7.01
N GLU A 404 -18.58 -16.52 -7.13
CA GLU A 404 -18.71 -15.09 -6.79
C GLU A 404 -19.77 -14.38 -7.64
N PHE A 405 -20.02 -14.86 -8.86
CA PHE A 405 -20.93 -14.24 -9.83
C PHE A 405 -22.29 -14.91 -9.87
N ASP A 406 -22.51 -15.94 -9.06
CA ASP A 406 -23.74 -16.74 -9.05
C ASP A 406 -24.65 -16.29 -7.90
N HIS A 407 -25.40 -15.20 -8.13
CA HIS A 407 -26.22 -14.56 -7.10
C HIS A 407 -27.68 -15.03 -7.08
N GLU A 408 -28.11 -15.88 -8.03
CA GLU A 408 -29.50 -16.34 -8.10
C GLU A 408 -29.74 -17.59 -7.23
N ALA A 409 -30.63 -17.46 -6.26
CA ALA A 409 -31.07 -18.57 -5.42
C ALA A 409 -31.83 -19.60 -6.27
N GLY A 410 -31.21 -20.74 -6.58
CA GLY A 410 -31.92 -21.91 -7.10
C GLY A 410 -31.42 -22.57 -8.37
N ALA A 411 -30.69 -21.91 -9.25
CA ALA A 411 -30.06 -22.55 -10.42
C ALA A 411 -28.62 -22.03 -10.58
N ARG A 412 -27.64 -22.96 -10.66
CA ARG A 412 -26.26 -22.57 -10.96
C ARG A 412 -26.17 -22.06 -12.40
N ARG A 413 -25.81 -20.80 -12.55
CA ARG A 413 -25.58 -20.14 -13.84
C ARG A 413 -24.27 -20.61 -14.49
N PHE A 414 -23.27 -20.95 -13.66
CA PHE A 414 -21.93 -21.31 -14.09
C PHE A 414 -21.50 -22.69 -13.59
N GLU A 415 -20.62 -23.36 -14.34
CA GLU A 415 -19.79 -24.45 -13.83
C GLU A 415 -18.66 -23.85 -13.00
N PRO A 416 -18.60 -24.04 -11.67
CA PRO A 416 -17.71 -23.27 -10.82
C PRO A 416 -16.28 -23.82 -10.89
N VAL A 417 -15.47 -23.24 -11.78
CA VAL A 417 -14.02 -23.47 -11.81
C VAL A 417 -13.29 -22.61 -10.77
N VAL A 418 -13.99 -21.61 -10.25
CA VAL A 418 -13.58 -20.79 -9.10
C VAL A 418 -14.70 -20.86 -8.06
N TYR A 419 -14.36 -21.23 -6.83
CA TYR A 419 -15.34 -21.53 -5.78
C TYR A 419 -15.04 -20.77 -4.48
N HIS A 420 -16.05 -20.65 -3.62
CA HIS A 420 -15.89 -20.03 -2.30
C HIS A 420 -15.10 -20.93 -1.37
N LEU A 421 -13.98 -20.43 -0.85
CA LEU A 421 -13.12 -21.16 0.06
C LEU A 421 -13.78 -21.32 1.44
N LYS A 422 -14.13 -22.54 1.82
CA LYS A 422 -14.80 -22.86 3.10
C LYS A 422 -13.83 -23.30 4.19
N GLU A 423 -12.67 -23.81 3.81
CA GLU A 423 -11.68 -24.38 4.74
C GLU A 423 -10.26 -24.24 4.17
N TRP A 424 -9.32 -23.77 4.96
CA TRP A 424 -7.89 -23.75 4.61
C TRP A 424 -7.02 -23.94 5.85
N VAL A 425 -5.73 -24.23 5.63
CA VAL A 425 -4.75 -24.42 6.69
C VAL A 425 -3.93 -23.14 6.89
N GLU A 426 -3.88 -22.66 8.14
CA GLU A 426 -3.06 -21.54 8.57
C GLU A 426 -2.10 -22.02 9.68
N GLY A 427 -0.83 -22.18 9.33
CA GLY A 427 0.15 -22.83 10.21
C GLY A 427 -0.25 -24.26 10.55
N ASN A 428 -0.54 -24.56 11.82
CA ASN A 428 -1.00 -25.88 12.30
C ASN A 428 -2.52 -25.91 12.58
N ARG A 429 -3.28 -24.90 12.15
CA ARG A 429 -4.72 -24.80 12.40
C ARG A 429 -5.51 -24.87 11.10
N THR A 430 -6.60 -25.62 11.11
CA THR A 430 -7.60 -25.59 10.05
C THR A 430 -8.63 -24.52 10.36
N ILE A 431 -8.73 -23.52 9.50
CA ILE A 431 -9.76 -22.48 9.58
C ILE A 431 -10.98 -22.96 8.79
N LYS A 432 -12.16 -22.95 9.42
CA LYS A 432 -13.45 -23.28 8.78
C LYS A 432 -14.36 -22.09 8.78
N ARG A 433 -15.19 -21.94 7.76
CA ARG A 433 -16.15 -20.85 7.60
C ARG A 433 -17.51 -21.29 7.10
N GLU A 434 -18.53 -20.54 7.50
CA GLU A 434 -19.89 -20.60 6.96
C GLU A 434 -20.19 -19.38 6.08
N VAL A 435 -21.10 -19.57 5.12
CA VAL A 435 -21.49 -18.50 4.16
C VAL A 435 -22.16 -17.30 4.85
N SER A 436 -22.66 -17.49 6.07
CA SER A 436 -23.34 -16.48 6.89
C SER A 436 -22.43 -15.56 7.69
N ASP A 437 -21.09 -15.78 7.67
CA ASP A 437 -20.15 -15.01 8.46
C ASP A 437 -20.09 -13.54 8.00
N GLN A 438 -19.84 -12.64 8.94
CA GLN A 438 -19.72 -11.21 8.68
C GLN A 438 -18.66 -10.95 7.59
N LYS A 439 -18.88 -9.93 6.75
CA LYS A 439 -17.97 -9.62 5.62
C LYS A 439 -16.55 -9.23 6.05
N GLY A 440 -16.38 -8.65 7.24
CA GLY A 440 -15.07 -8.31 7.80
C GLY A 440 -14.35 -9.54 8.37
N GLY A 441 -13.03 -9.67 8.13
CA GLY A 441 -12.21 -10.75 8.70
C GLY A 441 -12.46 -12.15 8.13
N THR A 442 -13.11 -12.26 6.95
CA THR A 442 -13.52 -13.54 6.36
C THR A 442 -12.72 -13.93 5.11
N MET A 443 -11.60 -13.28 4.82
CA MET A 443 -10.72 -13.57 3.69
C MET A 443 -9.49 -14.36 4.12
N ARG A 444 -8.82 -15.01 3.17
CA ARG A 444 -7.45 -15.46 3.32
C ARG A 444 -6.58 -14.21 3.24
N LEU A 445 -6.01 -13.80 4.38
CA LEU A 445 -5.32 -12.53 4.57
C LEU A 445 -3.89 -12.73 5.08
N GLY A 446 -2.94 -11.98 4.51
CA GLY A 446 -1.56 -11.99 4.95
C GLY A 446 -0.67 -12.95 4.16
N ALA A 447 0.52 -13.21 4.68
CA ALA A 447 1.52 -14.02 4.01
C ALA A 447 1.26 -15.52 4.15
N TYR A 448 1.20 -16.22 3.01
CA TYR A 448 1.12 -17.67 2.94
C TYR A 448 2.24 -18.22 2.08
N ASN A 449 2.70 -19.40 2.48
CA ASN A 449 3.75 -20.11 1.75
C ASN A 449 3.17 -20.83 0.54
N ALA A 450 3.97 -20.88 -0.55
CA ALA A 450 3.69 -21.69 -1.71
C ALA A 450 4.95 -22.45 -2.16
N THR A 451 4.74 -23.60 -2.81
CA THR A 451 5.81 -24.41 -3.42
C THR A 451 5.69 -24.34 -4.92
N LEU A 452 6.78 -23.97 -5.58
CA LEU A 452 6.86 -23.84 -7.03
C LEU A 452 7.32 -25.13 -7.68
N SER A 453 6.76 -25.45 -8.87
CA SER A 453 7.14 -26.59 -9.68
C SER A 453 8.56 -26.40 -10.23
N GLU A 454 9.35 -27.47 -10.18
CA GLU A 454 10.70 -27.49 -10.74
C GLU A 454 10.66 -27.27 -12.26
N GLY A 455 11.54 -26.41 -12.78
CA GLY A 455 11.61 -26.07 -14.20
C GLY A 455 10.49 -25.16 -14.69
N SER A 456 9.62 -24.65 -13.81
CA SER A 456 8.65 -23.62 -14.19
C SER A 456 9.33 -22.25 -14.33
N LYS A 457 8.80 -21.41 -15.23
CA LYS A 457 9.30 -20.03 -15.40
C LYS A 457 9.25 -19.24 -14.09
N VAL A 458 8.19 -19.41 -13.31
CA VAL A 458 8.07 -18.71 -12.03
C VAL A 458 9.14 -19.16 -11.04
N ALA A 459 9.54 -20.44 -11.01
CA ALA A 459 10.63 -20.90 -10.15
C ALA A 459 11.99 -20.29 -10.56
N GLU A 460 12.21 -20.10 -11.85
CA GLU A 460 13.39 -19.40 -12.37
C GLU A 460 13.38 -17.92 -11.99
N ILE A 461 12.23 -17.24 -12.13
CA ILE A 461 12.06 -15.82 -11.77
C ILE A 461 12.34 -15.57 -10.29
N TYR A 462 11.81 -16.40 -9.40
CA TYR A 462 12.06 -16.27 -7.96
C TYR A 462 13.46 -16.75 -7.52
N GLY A 463 14.09 -17.60 -8.33
CA GLY A 463 15.34 -18.27 -7.94
C GLY A 463 15.19 -19.20 -6.72
N SER A 464 13.97 -19.61 -6.41
CA SER A 464 13.61 -20.45 -5.26
C SER A 464 12.34 -21.22 -5.54
N ARG A 465 12.21 -22.43 -4.95
CA ARG A 465 10.98 -23.22 -4.99
C ARG A 465 10.03 -22.97 -3.82
N ALA A 466 10.48 -22.29 -2.79
CA ALA A 466 9.64 -21.90 -1.65
C ALA A 466 9.51 -20.39 -1.61
N ILE A 467 8.28 -19.91 -1.66
CA ILE A 467 7.94 -18.48 -1.61
C ILE A 467 6.92 -18.23 -0.51
N SER A 468 6.80 -16.98 -0.11
CA SER A 468 5.77 -16.51 0.83
C SER A 468 5.23 -15.19 0.34
N GLU A 469 3.94 -15.14 0.03
CA GLU A 469 3.30 -13.99 -0.60
C GLU A 469 2.01 -13.58 0.12
N ARG A 470 1.61 -12.30 -0.01
CA ARG A 470 0.42 -11.74 0.65
C ARG A 470 -0.84 -12.01 -0.13
N HIS A 471 -1.86 -12.47 0.56
CA HIS A 471 -3.19 -12.79 0.02
C HIS A 471 -4.26 -11.84 0.55
N ARG A 472 -5.29 -11.62 -0.28
CA ARG A 472 -6.51 -10.89 0.08
C ARG A 472 -7.68 -11.36 -0.80
N HIS A 473 -8.25 -12.53 -0.52
CA HIS A 473 -9.34 -13.08 -1.35
C HIS A 473 -10.20 -14.10 -0.58
N ARG A 474 -11.42 -14.39 -1.12
CA ARG A 474 -12.38 -15.37 -0.61
C ARG A 474 -12.56 -16.56 -1.54
N TYR A 475 -12.23 -16.42 -2.80
CA TYR A 475 -12.47 -17.40 -3.85
C TYR A 475 -11.14 -17.96 -4.33
N GLU A 476 -11.17 -19.26 -4.68
CA GLU A 476 -10.00 -20.02 -5.13
C GLU A 476 -10.33 -20.79 -6.41
N VAL A 477 -9.31 -21.08 -7.20
CA VAL A 477 -9.43 -22.00 -8.33
C VAL A 477 -9.63 -23.44 -7.81
N ASP A 478 -10.61 -24.16 -8.36
CA ASP A 478 -10.92 -25.54 -7.93
C ASP A 478 -9.93 -26.55 -8.54
N ILE A 479 -9.13 -27.15 -7.67
CA ILE A 479 -8.08 -28.11 -8.04
C ILE A 479 -8.59 -29.31 -8.84
N LYS A 480 -9.89 -29.64 -8.75
CA LYS A 480 -10.48 -30.77 -9.50
C LYS A 480 -10.41 -30.59 -11.02
N TYR A 481 -10.25 -29.35 -11.52
CA TYR A 481 -10.13 -29.07 -12.94
C TYR A 481 -8.67 -29.08 -13.43
N ARG A 482 -7.70 -29.34 -12.54
CA ARG A 482 -6.29 -29.27 -12.84
C ARG A 482 -5.88 -30.07 -14.07
N GLU A 483 -6.18 -31.39 -14.09
CA GLU A 483 -5.80 -32.27 -15.20
C GLU A 483 -6.32 -31.74 -16.54
N LYS A 484 -7.58 -31.35 -16.59
CA LYS A 484 -8.23 -30.85 -17.80
C LYS A 484 -7.65 -29.51 -18.29
N LEU A 485 -7.24 -28.63 -17.38
CA LEU A 485 -6.62 -27.36 -17.69
C LEU A 485 -5.15 -27.54 -18.11
N GLU A 486 -4.43 -28.46 -17.45
CA GLU A 486 -3.05 -28.77 -17.84
C GLU A 486 -2.95 -29.46 -19.20
N GLU A 487 -3.91 -30.32 -19.57
CA GLU A 487 -4.03 -30.86 -20.93
C GLU A 487 -4.31 -29.77 -21.98
N ALA A 488 -5.01 -28.70 -21.59
CA ALA A 488 -5.28 -27.54 -22.42
C ALA A 488 -4.12 -26.53 -22.46
N GLY A 489 -2.99 -26.81 -21.79
CA GLY A 489 -1.78 -25.99 -21.79
C GLY A 489 -1.63 -25.00 -20.64
N LEU A 490 -2.63 -24.88 -19.74
CA LEU A 490 -2.51 -24.05 -18.54
C LEU A 490 -1.94 -24.89 -17.37
N LYS A 491 -0.68 -24.66 -17.02
CA LYS A 491 0.06 -25.40 -15.99
C LYS A 491 -0.11 -24.77 -14.61
N PHE A 492 -0.28 -25.60 -13.59
CA PHE A 492 -0.35 -25.18 -12.19
C PHE A 492 1.07 -25.24 -11.59
N CYS A 493 1.78 -24.12 -11.68
CA CYS A 493 3.21 -24.03 -11.35
C CYS A 493 3.51 -23.65 -9.91
N GLY A 494 2.50 -23.19 -9.14
CA GLY A 494 2.61 -22.90 -7.72
C GLY A 494 1.41 -23.45 -6.95
N MET A 495 1.68 -24.10 -5.82
CA MET A 495 0.66 -24.71 -4.98
C MET A 495 0.90 -24.38 -3.52
N SER A 496 -0.19 -24.31 -2.72
CA SER A 496 -0.05 -24.33 -1.25
C SER A 496 0.78 -25.53 -0.80
N PRO A 497 1.46 -25.48 0.36
CA PRO A 497 2.34 -26.58 0.81
C PRO A 497 1.65 -27.93 0.96
N ASP A 498 0.33 -27.94 1.20
CA ASP A 498 -0.50 -29.15 1.26
C ASP A 498 -0.98 -29.63 -0.13
N GLY A 499 -0.65 -28.89 -1.21
CA GLY A 499 -1.00 -29.21 -2.59
C GLY A 499 -2.47 -29.01 -2.96
N ARG A 500 -3.27 -28.36 -2.11
CA ARG A 500 -4.71 -28.23 -2.30
C ARG A 500 -5.12 -26.95 -3.04
N LEU A 501 -4.41 -25.84 -2.82
CA LEU A 501 -4.77 -24.53 -3.34
C LEU A 501 -3.82 -24.14 -4.46
N PRO A 502 -4.32 -23.90 -5.68
CA PRO A 502 -3.54 -23.34 -6.77
C PRO A 502 -3.16 -21.88 -6.49
N GLU A 503 -1.87 -21.59 -6.49
CA GLU A 503 -1.32 -20.26 -6.21
C GLU A 503 -0.83 -19.55 -7.47
N ILE A 504 -0.33 -20.32 -8.46
CA ILE A 504 0.23 -19.77 -9.69
C ILE A 504 -0.09 -20.66 -10.88
N VAL A 505 -0.45 -20.04 -11.99
CA VAL A 505 -0.64 -20.70 -13.29
C VAL A 505 0.24 -20.04 -14.35
N GLU A 506 0.69 -20.87 -15.32
CA GLU A 506 1.47 -20.46 -16.50
C GLU A 506 0.89 -21.11 -17.74
N PHE A 507 0.96 -20.42 -18.91
CA PHE A 507 0.69 -21.04 -20.20
C PHE A 507 1.95 -21.63 -20.82
N GLU A 508 1.91 -22.94 -21.10
CA GLU A 508 2.98 -23.63 -21.80
C GLU A 508 3.15 -23.08 -23.25
N GLY A 509 4.38 -22.79 -23.63
CA GLY A 509 4.68 -22.26 -24.97
C GLY A 509 4.40 -20.77 -25.19
N HIS A 510 3.78 -20.07 -24.22
CA HIS A 510 3.61 -18.63 -24.30
C HIS A 510 4.91 -17.91 -23.84
N PRO A 511 5.32 -16.82 -24.50
CA PRO A 511 6.54 -16.09 -24.14
C PRO A 511 6.56 -15.67 -22.66
N TRP A 512 5.47 -15.12 -22.15
CA TRP A 512 5.30 -14.75 -20.75
C TRP A 512 3.81 -14.63 -20.37
N PHE A 513 3.26 -15.64 -19.71
CA PHE A 513 1.87 -15.61 -19.23
C PHE A 513 1.80 -16.23 -17.85
N ILE A 514 1.62 -15.38 -16.83
CA ILE A 514 1.60 -15.81 -15.44
C ILE A 514 0.36 -15.22 -14.75
N GLY A 515 -0.38 -16.09 -14.08
CA GLY A 515 -1.46 -15.70 -13.16
C GLY A 515 -1.10 -16.10 -11.73
N VAL A 516 -1.30 -15.21 -10.76
CA VAL A 516 -1.01 -15.44 -9.34
C VAL A 516 -2.22 -15.12 -8.48
N GLN A 517 -2.50 -15.97 -7.47
CA GLN A 517 -3.63 -15.77 -6.55
C GLN A 517 -3.34 -14.71 -5.48
N PHE A 518 -2.10 -14.52 -5.14
CA PHE A 518 -1.60 -13.54 -4.19
C PHE A 518 -1.39 -12.15 -4.83
N HIS A 519 -0.96 -11.18 -4.02
CA HIS A 519 -0.74 -9.77 -4.38
C HIS A 519 0.75 -9.41 -4.32
N PRO A 520 1.54 -9.68 -5.39
CA PRO A 520 2.98 -9.41 -5.40
C PRO A 520 3.31 -7.91 -5.32
N GLU A 521 2.37 -7.04 -5.75
CA GLU A 521 2.51 -5.60 -5.68
C GLU A 521 2.72 -5.08 -4.26
N LEU A 522 2.15 -5.77 -3.26
CA LEU A 522 2.24 -5.37 -1.85
C LEU A 522 3.64 -5.55 -1.24
N LYS A 523 4.52 -6.33 -1.89
CA LYS A 523 5.89 -6.58 -1.42
C LYS A 523 6.97 -5.87 -2.22
N SER A 524 6.60 -5.22 -3.32
CA SER A 524 7.55 -4.56 -4.21
C SER A 524 8.11 -3.26 -3.59
N LYS A 525 9.41 -3.02 -3.77
CA LYS A 525 10.14 -1.84 -3.26
C LYS A 525 11.07 -1.28 -4.34
N PRO A 526 11.39 0.03 -4.36
CA PRO A 526 12.21 0.61 -5.41
C PRO A 526 13.64 0.04 -5.47
N PHE A 527 14.21 -0.32 -4.31
CA PHE A 527 15.54 -0.92 -4.19
C PHE A 527 15.52 -2.45 -4.12
N GLN A 528 14.35 -3.06 -4.07
CA GLN A 528 14.11 -4.50 -4.14
C GLN A 528 12.80 -4.76 -4.89
N PRO A 529 12.77 -4.53 -6.21
CA PRO A 529 11.60 -4.79 -7.04
C PRO A 529 11.15 -6.24 -6.91
N HIS A 530 9.83 -6.46 -6.83
CA HIS A 530 9.31 -7.82 -6.77
C HIS A 530 9.68 -8.60 -8.03
N PRO A 531 10.18 -9.85 -7.93
CA PRO A 531 10.70 -10.61 -9.06
C PRO A 531 9.73 -10.70 -10.26
N LEU A 532 8.44 -10.93 -9.99
CA LEU A 532 7.42 -11.01 -11.04
C LEU A 532 7.25 -9.69 -11.79
N PHE A 533 7.26 -8.55 -11.12
CA PHE A 533 7.16 -7.25 -11.78
C PHE A 533 8.43 -6.90 -12.56
N ALA A 534 9.60 -7.22 -12.00
CA ALA A 534 10.86 -7.01 -12.70
C ALA A 534 10.94 -7.83 -13.99
N ASP A 535 10.56 -9.11 -13.95
CA ASP A 535 10.59 -10.00 -15.09
C ASP A 535 9.45 -9.74 -16.10
N PHE A 536 8.25 -9.36 -15.63
CA PHE A 536 7.15 -8.92 -16.49
C PHE A 536 7.53 -7.69 -17.33
N VAL A 537 8.17 -6.68 -16.71
CA VAL A 537 8.66 -5.50 -17.44
C VAL A 537 9.81 -5.88 -18.38
N ARG A 538 10.69 -6.81 -18.01
CA ARG A 538 11.72 -7.36 -18.92
C ARG A 538 11.08 -8.00 -20.16
N ALA A 539 10.05 -8.82 -19.96
CA ALA A 539 9.31 -9.43 -21.07
C ALA A 539 8.61 -8.38 -21.95
N ALA A 540 8.07 -7.31 -21.34
CA ALA A 540 7.51 -6.19 -22.09
C ALA A 540 8.57 -5.43 -22.92
N VAL A 541 9.81 -5.31 -22.42
CA VAL A 541 10.93 -4.75 -23.19
C VAL A 541 11.28 -5.65 -24.37
N GLU A 542 11.28 -6.95 -24.19
CA GLU A 542 11.49 -7.90 -25.31
C GLU A 542 10.38 -7.79 -26.34
N GLN A 543 9.12 -7.75 -25.91
CA GLN A 543 7.95 -7.56 -26.78
C GLN A 543 8.03 -6.25 -27.56
N SER A 544 8.46 -5.14 -26.96
CA SER A 544 8.59 -3.84 -27.62
C SER A 544 9.55 -3.80 -28.79
N ARG A 545 10.43 -4.79 -28.90
CA ARG A 545 11.38 -4.95 -30.01
C ARG A 545 10.80 -5.76 -31.18
N LEU A 546 9.65 -6.40 -30.98
CA LEU A 546 8.95 -7.23 -31.97
C LEU A 546 7.79 -6.47 -32.64
N VAL A 547 7.34 -5.39 -32.00
CA VAL A 547 6.25 -4.51 -32.45
C VAL A 547 6.85 -3.16 -32.85
#